data_80a69faf1421b1de2585edc297f41238
#
_entry.id   80a69faf1421b1de2585edc297f41238
#
_cell.length_a   1.000
_cell.length_b   1.000
_cell.length_c   1.000
_cell.angle_alpha   90.00
_cell.angle_beta   90.00
_cell.angle_gamma   90.00
#
_symmetry.space_group_name_H-M   'P 1'
#
loop_
_entity.id
_entity.type
_entity.pdbx_description
1 polymer ?
#
loop_
_entity_poly.entity_id
_entity_poly.type
_entity_poly.pdbx_seq_one_letter_code
_entity_poly.pdbx_strand_id
1 'polypeptide(L)'
;MKLIVAFITLCCCLQVLGQDKFPDGKLIPDWFRNNESVNINSLGKQYRITDYGVVNDSTKLQTEQIQNVIDRAAKNGGGVIVIPKGTFLSGSLFFKPKTHLYLEENAVLKGSDDAGDFRIQ
;
A
#
# COMPACT_ATOMS: atom_id res chain seq x y z
N MET A 1 49.77 -2.41 -29.38
CA MET A 1 48.56 -3.27 -29.27
C MET A 1 48.11 -3.48 -27.85
N LYS A 2 48.96 -3.73 -26.87
CA LYS A 2 48.55 -3.91 -25.47
C LYS A 2 47.94 -2.66 -24.81
N LEU A 3 48.35 -1.45 -25.21
CA LEU A 3 47.84 -0.19 -24.70
C LEU A 3 46.40 0.14 -25.15
N ILE A 4 45.97 -0.31 -26.34
CA ILE A 4 44.64 -0.09 -26.89
C ILE A 4 43.62 -0.97 -26.19
N VAL A 5 43.98 -2.23 -25.85
CA VAL A 5 43.13 -3.16 -25.11
C VAL A 5 42.89 -2.68 -23.68
N ALA A 6 43.90 -2.10 -23.02
CA ALA A 6 43.76 -1.52 -21.67
C ALA A 6 42.82 -0.29 -21.67
N PHE A 7 42.82 0.52 -22.73
CA PHE A 7 41.95 1.69 -22.87
C PHE A 7 40.49 1.30 -23.10
N ILE A 8 40.23 0.24 -23.85
CA ILE A 8 38.89 -0.28 -24.11
C ILE A 8 38.32 -0.92 -22.83
N THR A 9 39.13 -1.61 -22.05
CA THR A 9 38.67 -2.21 -20.77
C THR A 9 38.36 -1.16 -19.71
N LEU A 10 39.05 -0.01 -19.72
CA LEU A 10 38.76 1.10 -18.79
C LEU A 10 37.47 1.84 -19.13
N CYS A 11 37.06 1.84 -20.40
CA CYS A 11 35.82 2.53 -20.83
C CYS A 11 34.54 1.75 -20.49
N CYS A 12 34.62 0.43 -20.20
CA CYS A 12 33.47 -0.41 -19.80
C CYS A 12 33.12 -0.32 -18.32
N CYS A 13 33.91 0.39 -17.50
CA CYS A 13 33.64 0.57 -16.06
C CYS A 13 32.99 1.91 -15.73
N LEU A 14 32.33 2.58 -16.68
CA LEU A 14 31.35 3.60 -16.36
C LEU A 14 30.12 2.91 -15.77
N GLN A 15 30.23 2.58 -14.49
CA GLN A 15 29.07 2.21 -13.71
C GLN A 15 28.09 3.37 -13.80
N VAL A 16 26.92 3.11 -14.36
CA VAL A 16 25.77 3.99 -14.23
C VAL A 16 25.43 4.03 -12.75
N LEU A 17 26.02 5.00 -12.05
CA LEU A 17 25.59 5.33 -10.70
C LEU A 17 24.12 5.74 -10.82
N GLY A 18 23.23 4.89 -10.33
CA GLY A 18 21.81 5.16 -10.28
C GLY A 18 21.59 6.57 -9.72
N GLN A 19 20.77 7.36 -10.36
CA GLN A 19 20.54 8.72 -9.92
C GLN A 19 19.79 8.68 -8.59
N ASP A 20 20.48 9.06 -7.52
CA ASP A 20 19.87 9.21 -6.18
C ASP A 20 19.04 10.50 -6.06
N LYS A 21 18.49 10.97 -7.18
CA LYS A 21 17.74 12.22 -7.29
C LYS A 21 16.45 12.02 -8.09
N PHE A 22 15.44 12.76 -7.69
CA PHE A 22 14.23 12.93 -8.50
C PHE A 22 14.54 13.66 -9.82
N PRO A 23 13.65 13.60 -10.84
CA PRO A 23 13.82 14.34 -12.10
C PRO A 23 13.99 15.86 -11.94
N ASP A 24 13.50 16.45 -10.84
CA ASP A 24 13.66 17.85 -10.49
C ASP A 24 15.01 18.17 -9.81
N GLY A 25 15.90 17.18 -9.69
CA GLY A 25 17.24 17.31 -9.11
C GLY A 25 17.31 17.21 -7.59
N LYS A 26 16.19 17.05 -6.89
CA LYS A 26 16.18 16.89 -5.42
C LYS A 26 16.65 15.49 -5.03
N LEU A 27 17.36 15.40 -3.90
CA LEU A 27 17.78 14.11 -3.35
C LEU A 27 16.56 13.27 -2.96
N ILE A 28 16.62 11.98 -3.28
CA ILE A 28 15.63 11.01 -2.81
C ILE A 28 15.85 10.77 -1.32
N PRO A 29 14.88 11.09 -0.43
CA PRO A 29 15.01 10.85 0.99
C PRO A 29 15.20 9.36 1.32
N ASP A 30 15.96 9.06 2.38
CA ASP A 30 16.28 7.67 2.76
C ASP A 30 15.05 6.79 3.04
N TRP A 31 13.97 7.37 3.56
CA TRP A 31 12.73 6.64 3.80
C TRP A 31 12.08 6.08 2.53
N PHE A 32 12.33 6.69 1.34
CA PHE A 32 11.90 6.14 0.04
C PHE A 32 12.64 4.87 -0.36
N ARG A 33 13.81 4.64 0.22
CA ARG A 33 14.65 3.48 -0.07
C ARG A 33 14.43 2.34 0.90
N ASN A 34 13.64 2.59 1.95
CA ASN A 34 13.33 1.56 2.93
C ASN A 34 12.34 0.56 2.33
N ASN A 35 12.85 -0.60 1.94
CA ASN A 35 12.08 -1.73 1.39
C ASN A 35 11.82 -2.81 2.46
N GLU A 36 11.96 -2.47 3.74
CA GLU A 36 11.68 -3.41 4.82
C GLU A 36 10.19 -3.73 4.85
N SER A 37 9.86 -5.01 4.81
CA SER A 37 8.49 -5.46 4.99
C SER A 37 8.05 -5.23 6.43
N VAL A 38 6.94 -4.53 6.62
CA VAL A 38 6.37 -4.32 7.95
C VAL A 38 5.73 -5.62 8.44
N ASN A 39 6.11 -6.06 9.64
CA ASN A 39 5.43 -7.18 10.29
C ASN A 39 4.06 -6.71 10.81
N ILE A 40 2.99 -7.18 10.19
CA ILE A 40 1.63 -6.78 10.57
C ILE A 40 1.26 -7.14 12.01
N ASN A 41 1.90 -8.17 12.59
CA ASN A 41 1.66 -8.56 13.98
C ASN A 41 2.17 -7.51 14.98
N SER A 42 3.11 -6.64 14.58
CA SER A 42 3.60 -5.55 15.41
C SER A 42 2.69 -4.31 15.40
N LEU A 43 1.72 -4.25 14.47
CA LEU A 43 0.83 -3.10 14.29
C LEU A 43 -0.46 -3.18 15.10
N GLY A 44 -0.63 -4.22 15.92
CA GLY A 44 -1.77 -4.41 16.80
C GLY A 44 -2.73 -5.51 16.33
N LYS A 45 -3.94 -5.50 16.91
CA LYS A 45 -4.97 -6.49 16.61
C LYS A 45 -5.38 -6.43 15.13
N GLN A 46 -5.57 -7.60 14.53
CA GLN A 46 -6.06 -7.74 13.16
C GLN A 46 -7.59 -7.85 13.14
N TYR A 47 -8.20 -7.08 12.24
CA TYR A 47 -9.63 -7.05 11.98
C TYR A 47 -9.86 -7.47 10.53
N ARG A 48 -10.14 -8.74 10.31
CA ARG A 48 -10.46 -9.27 8.97
C ARG A 48 -11.88 -8.86 8.61
N ILE A 49 -12.07 -8.11 7.55
CA ILE A 49 -13.38 -7.51 7.20
C ILE A 49 -14.49 -8.54 7.04
N THR A 50 -14.18 -9.74 6.56
CA THR A 50 -15.16 -10.83 6.39
C THR A 50 -15.71 -11.38 7.72
N ASP A 51 -14.97 -11.23 8.83
CA ASP A 51 -15.45 -11.62 10.16
C ASP A 51 -16.51 -10.65 10.71
N TYR A 52 -16.68 -9.51 10.02
CA TYR A 52 -17.61 -8.43 10.40
C TYR A 52 -18.72 -8.21 9.36
N GLY A 53 -19.03 -9.22 8.55
CA GLY A 53 -20.16 -9.21 7.62
C GLY A 53 -19.87 -8.63 6.23
N VAL A 54 -18.63 -8.24 5.93
CA VAL A 54 -18.25 -7.86 4.57
C VAL A 54 -18.10 -9.11 3.73
N VAL A 55 -18.69 -9.15 2.54
CA VAL A 55 -18.69 -10.32 1.65
C VAL A 55 -17.81 -10.09 0.43
N ASN A 56 -17.22 -11.17 -0.08
CA ASN A 56 -16.45 -11.14 -1.33
C ASN A 56 -17.40 -11.04 -2.53
N ASP A 57 -17.78 -9.82 -2.85
CA ASP A 57 -18.67 -9.48 -3.97
C ASP A 57 -18.21 -8.17 -4.62
N SER A 58 -17.72 -8.27 -5.85
CA SER A 58 -17.19 -7.13 -6.61
C SER A 58 -18.25 -6.15 -7.11
N THR A 59 -19.55 -6.50 -6.95
CA THR A 59 -20.70 -5.71 -7.42
C THR A 59 -21.46 -5.03 -6.30
N LYS A 60 -21.27 -5.50 -5.05
CA LYS A 60 -21.97 -4.98 -3.88
C LYS A 60 -21.15 -3.85 -3.24
N LEU A 61 -21.70 -2.63 -3.23
CA LEU A 61 -21.11 -1.52 -2.50
C LEU A 61 -21.19 -1.79 -0.99
N GLN A 62 -20.03 -1.82 -0.31
CA GLN A 62 -19.92 -2.17 1.11
C GLN A 62 -19.12 -1.13 1.91
N THR A 63 -19.18 0.13 1.49
CA THR A 63 -18.44 1.24 2.11
C THR A 63 -18.70 1.33 3.61
N GLU A 64 -19.99 1.32 4.01
CA GLU A 64 -20.37 1.45 5.42
C GLU A 64 -19.92 0.27 6.26
N GLN A 65 -20.04 -0.95 5.74
CA GLN A 65 -19.63 -2.15 6.45
C GLN A 65 -18.10 -2.15 6.70
N ILE A 66 -17.32 -1.78 5.67
CA ILE A 66 -15.86 -1.68 5.79
C ILE A 66 -15.48 -0.53 6.74
N GLN A 67 -16.15 0.63 6.62
CA GLN A 67 -15.92 1.78 7.52
C GLN A 67 -16.18 1.41 8.97
N ASN A 68 -17.24 0.66 9.25
CA ASN A 68 -17.57 0.18 10.60
C ASN A 68 -16.44 -0.68 11.21
N VAL A 69 -15.73 -1.47 10.39
CA VAL A 69 -14.57 -2.24 10.86
C VAL A 69 -13.41 -1.31 11.24
N ILE A 70 -13.15 -0.28 10.41
CA ILE A 70 -12.12 0.74 10.69
C ILE A 70 -12.44 1.48 11.99
N ASP A 71 -13.68 1.92 12.15
CA ASP A 71 -14.13 2.67 13.32
C ASP A 71 -14.09 1.82 14.60
N ARG A 72 -14.42 0.52 14.50
CA ARG A 72 -14.28 -0.45 15.58
C ARG A 72 -12.82 -0.60 16.01
N ALA A 73 -11.90 -0.76 15.05
CA ALA A 73 -10.48 -0.86 15.35
C ALA A 73 -9.98 0.41 16.04
N ALA A 74 -10.35 1.59 15.52
CA ALA A 74 -9.99 2.88 16.12
C ALA A 74 -10.50 3.02 17.56
N LYS A 75 -11.76 2.66 17.81
CA LYS A 75 -12.36 2.69 19.15
C LYS A 75 -11.65 1.76 20.14
N ASN A 76 -11.09 0.68 19.68
CA ASN A 76 -10.34 -0.30 20.49
C ASN A 76 -8.82 0.00 20.59
N GLY A 77 -8.41 1.22 20.25
CA GLY A 77 -7.01 1.65 20.36
C GLY A 77 -6.17 1.47 19.10
N GLY A 78 -6.79 1.12 17.96
CA GLY A 78 -6.14 0.92 16.67
C GLY A 78 -6.04 -0.56 16.29
N GLY A 79 -5.34 -0.82 15.19
CA GLY A 79 -5.12 -2.17 14.67
C GLY A 79 -5.03 -2.23 13.15
N VAL A 80 -5.03 -3.42 12.62
CA VAL A 80 -4.86 -3.70 11.20
C VAL A 80 -6.18 -4.16 10.59
N ILE A 81 -6.65 -3.42 9.60
CA ILE A 81 -7.82 -3.79 8.80
C ILE A 81 -7.33 -4.71 7.69
N VAL A 82 -7.72 -5.96 7.75
CA VAL A 82 -7.27 -6.99 6.80
C VAL A 82 -8.32 -7.19 5.72
N ILE A 83 -7.92 -6.93 4.48
CA ILE A 83 -8.69 -7.28 3.29
C ILE A 83 -8.21 -8.65 2.83
N PRO A 84 -9.00 -9.71 2.96
CA PRO A 84 -8.60 -11.05 2.55
C PRO A 84 -8.68 -11.22 1.03
N LYS A 85 -8.17 -12.33 0.52
CA LYS A 85 -8.30 -12.71 -0.88
C LYS A 85 -9.73 -12.54 -1.37
N GLY A 86 -9.90 -11.86 -2.51
CA GLY A 86 -11.20 -11.56 -3.14
C GLY A 86 -11.28 -10.12 -3.63
N THR A 87 -12.45 -9.72 -4.08
CA THR A 87 -12.71 -8.35 -4.55
C THR A 87 -13.84 -7.72 -3.75
N PHE A 88 -13.57 -6.57 -3.16
CA PHE A 88 -14.47 -5.85 -2.28
C PHE A 88 -14.68 -4.43 -2.82
N LEU A 89 -15.93 -4.07 -3.11
CA LEU A 89 -16.29 -2.78 -3.69
C LEU A 89 -16.59 -1.76 -2.59
N SER A 90 -15.98 -0.58 -2.69
CA SER A 90 -16.13 0.50 -1.72
C SER A 90 -16.09 1.88 -2.37
N GLY A 91 -16.74 2.85 -1.74
CA GLY A 91 -16.52 4.28 -1.94
C GLY A 91 -15.41 4.81 -1.03
N SER A 92 -15.57 6.05 -0.53
CA SER A 92 -14.62 6.67 0.39
C SER A 92 -14.52 5.93 1.72
N LEU A 93 -13.29 5.59 2.11
CA LEU A 93 -12.96 5.03 3.43
C LEU A 93 -12.06 6.01 4.19
N PHE A 94 -12.36 6.24 5.44
CA PHE A 94 -11.66 7.18 6.31
C PHE A 94 -10.93 6.43 7.41
N PHE A 95 -9.62 6.28 7.23
CA PHE A 95 -8.77 5.69 8.25
C PHE A 95 -8.57 6.65 9.42
N LYS A 96 -8.47 6.10 10.61
CA LYS A 96 -8.30 6.82 11.87
C LYS A 96 -6.85 6.65 12.38
N PRO A 97 -6.40 7.49 13.32
CA PRO A 97 -5.10 7.29 13.94
C PRO A 97 -4.92 5.86 14.45
N LYS A 98 -3.71 5.29 14.28
CA LYS A 98 -3.33 3.93 14.67
C LYS A 98 -4.10 2.80 13.95
N THR A 99 -4.84 3.10 12.89
CA THR A 99 -5.43 2.08 12.01
C THR A 99 -4.59 1.90 10.75
N HIS A 100 -4.39 0.67 10.33
CA HIS A 100 -3.54 0.29 9.21
C HIS A 100 -4.33 -0.57 8.23
N LEU A 101 -4.10 -0.38 6.93
CA LEU A 101 -4.67 -1.22 5.89
C LEU A 101 -3.66 -2.29 5.47
N TYR A 102 -4.11 -3.55 5.44
CA TYR A 102 -3.36 -4.66 4.91
C TYR A 102 -4.19 -5.46 3.91
N LEU A 103 -3.67 -5.62 2.70
CA LEU A 103 -4.27 -6.47 1.68
C LEU A 103 -3.49 -7.78 1.63
N GLU A 104 -4.18 -8.90 1.81
CA GLU A 104 -3.59 -10.22 1.59
C GLU A 104 -3.27 -10.44 0.11
N GLU A 105 -2.48 -11.45 -0.18
CA GLU A 105 -2.20 -11.85 -1.55
C GLU A 105 -3.52 -12.12 -2.32
N ASN A 106 -3.63 -11.58 -3.54
CA ASN A 106 -4.84 -11.64 -4.37
C ASN A 106 -6.09 -10.95 -3.77
N ALA A 107 -5.92 -10.06 -2.81
CA ALA A 107 -6.97 -9.17 -2.35
C ALA A 107 -7.07 -7.93 -3.24
N VAL A 108 -8.28 -7.51 -3.54
CA VAL A 108 -8.58 -6.29 -4.29
C VAL A 108 -9.62 -5.47 -3.53
N LEU A 109 -9.26 -4.25 -3.17
CA LEU A 109 -10.19 -3.23 -2.71
C LEU A 109 -10.52 -2.35 -3.92
N LYS A 110 -11.69 -2.57 -4.51
CA LYS A 110 -12.15 -1.90 -5.73
C LYS A 110 -12.90 -0.62 -5.38
N GLY A 111 -12.54 0.50 -6.01
CA GLY A 111 -13.33 1.73 -5.94
C GLY A 111 -14.62 1.63 -6.77
N SER A 112 -15.67 2.32 -6.33
CA SER A 112 -16.89 2.48 -7.11
C SER A 112 -16.65 3.30 -8.37
N ASP A 113 -17.42 3.04 -9.42
CA ASP A 113 -17.42 3.85 -10.65
C ASP A 113 -18.38 5.05 -10.53
N ASP A 114 -19.20 5.12 -9.48
CA ASP A 114 -20.12 6.23 -9.21
C ASP A 114 -19.45 7.29 -8.31
N ALA A 115 -19.32 8.51 -8.84
CA ALA A 115 -18.75 9.62 -8.07
C ALA A 115 -19.57 9.96 -6.81
N GLY A 116 -20.88 9.66 -6.79
CA GLY A 116 -21.76 9.86 -5.63
C GLY A 116 -21.40 8.96 -4.43
N ASP A 117 -20.66 7.87 -4.65
CA ASP A 117 -20.20 6.97 -3.58
C ASP A 117 -18.96 7.50 -2.85
N PHE A 118 -18.40 8.63 -3.32
CA PHE A 118 -17.23 9.26 -2.72
C PHE A 118 -17.61 10.52 -1.98
N ARG A 119 -17.62 10.44 -0.64
CA ARG A 119 -17.91 11.59 0.23
C ARG A 119 -16.63 12.39 0.46
N ILE A 120 -16.79 13.71 0.51
CA ILE A 120 -15.74 14.65 0.97
C ILE A 120 -16.00 14.87 2.47
N GLN A 121 -14.95 14.80 3.29
CA GLN A 121 -15.00 15.21 4.70
C GLN A 121 -14.82 16.71 4.85
#